data_fd575efbfdaa4f73fff7a281e9c48798
#
_entry.id   fd575efbfdaa4f73fff7a281e9c48798
#
_cell.length_a   1.000
_cell.length_b   1.000
_cell.length_c   1.000
_cell.angle_alpha   90.00
_cell.angle_beta   90.00
_cell.angle_gamma   90.00
#
_symmetry.space_group_name_H-M   'P 1'
#
loop_
_entity.id
_entity.type
_entity.pdbx_description
1 polymer ?
#
loop_
_entity_poly.entity_id
_entity_poly.type
_entity_poly.pdbx_seq_one_letter_code
_entity_poly.pdbx_strand_id
1 'polypeptide(L)'
;MKKEIIIAGFGGQGVLSMGKILAYAGLMQGKEVTWMPAYGPEQRGGTANVTVILSDEPIASPLLQKYDIVVVLNQPSMDKFESRVKPGGILIFDPNGMTRVPERKDINVYRIPATDTAAALGQSKTFNMFVLGGLLKVDRKSVV
;
A
#
# COMPACT_ATOMS: atom_id res chain seq x y z
N MET A 1 -14.15 6.74 11.97
CA MET A 1 -13.38 6.52 10.74
C MET A 1 -12.57 5.23 10.86
N LYS A 2 -12.57 4.42 9.85
CA LYS A 2 -11.76 3.21 9.78
C LYS A 2 -11.17 3.08 8.39
N LYS A 3 -9.85 2.94 8.29
CA LYS A 3 -9.16 2.71 7.00
C LYS A 3 -8.37 1.43 7.06
N GLU A 4 -8.61 0.58 6.10
CA GLU A 4 -7.97 -0.73 5.95
C GLU A 4 -7.10 -0.68 4.71
N ILE A 5 -5.78 -0.73 4.92
CA ILE A 5 -4.78 -0.47 3.89
C ILE A 5 -3.86 -1.69 3.76
N ILE A 6 -3.56 -2.10 2.54
CA ILE A 6 -2.50 -3.07 2.29
C ILE A 6 -1.48 -2.49 1.32
N ILE A 7 -0.21 -2.70 1.61
CA ILE A 7 0.91 -2.36 0.74
C ILE A 7 1.61 -3.66 0.40
N ALA A 8 1.77 -3.94 -0.89
CA ALA A 8 2.31 -5.22 -1.35
C ALA A 8 3.33 -5.01 -2.47
N GLY A 9 4.42 -5.77 -2.41
CA GLY A 9 5.48 -5.71 -3.40
C GLY A 9 6.57 -6.74 -3.12
N PHE A 10 7.76 -6.52 -3.65
CA PHE A 10 8.93 -7.32 -3.30
C PHE A 10 9.52 -6.85 -1.96
N GLY A 11 10.15 -7.77 -1.23
CA GLY A 11 10.73 -7.45 0.07
C GLY A 11 11.71 -6.27 0.05
N GLY A 12 12.50 -6.14 -0.99
CA GLY A 12 13.47 -5.06 -1.13
C GLY A 12 12.90 -3.68 -1.46
N GLN A 13 11.59 -3.56 -1.66
CA GLN A 13 10.95 -2.29 -2.02
C GLN A 13 10.55 -1.44 -0.81
N GLY A 14 10.90 -1.86 0.40
CA GLY A 14 10.58 -1.09 1.60
C GLY A 14 9.11 -1.14 2.01
N VAL A 15 8.41 -2.20 1.60
CA VAL A 15 6.97 -2.39 1.88
C VAL A 15 6.68 -2.33 3.37
N LEU A 16 7.45 -3.06 4.17
CA LEU A 16 7.22 -3.11 5.62
C LEU A 16 7.51 -1.77 6.28
N SER A 17 8.52 -1.06 5.80
CA SER A 17 8.88 0.26 6.33
C SER A 17 7.78 1.28 6.05
N MET A 18 7.19 1.25 4.87
CA MET A 18 6.06 2.13 4.53
C MET A 18 4.88 1.88 5.47
N GLY A 19 4.58 0.62 5.74
CA GLY A 19 3.51 0.26 6.67
C GLY A 19 3.79 0.76 8.08
N LYS A 20 5.04 0.65 8.54
CA LYS A 20 5.44 1.18 9.85
C LYS A 20 5.26 2.69 9.96
N ILE A 21 5.65 3.42 8.93
CA ILE A 21 5.49 4.89 8.91
C ILE A 21 4.02 5.27 9.03
N LEU A 22 3.16 4.59 8.28
CA LEU A 22 1.71 4.83 8.37
C LEU A 22 1.18 4.50 9.76
N ALA A 23 1.61 3.39 10.35
CA ALA A 23 1.19 2.98 11.68
C ALA A 23 1.59 4.02 12.74
N TYR A 24 2.84 4.50 12.69
CA TYR A 24 3.29 5.54 13.61
C TYR A 24 2.51 6.83 13.44
N ALA A 25 2.25 7.23 12.20
CA ALA A 25 1.45 8.43 11.95
C ALA A 25 0.06 8.32 12.57
N GLY A 26 -0.57 7.15 12.45
CA GLY A 26 -1.86 6.90 13.08
C GLY A 26 -1.82 6.96 14.58
N LEU A 27 -0.79 6.35 15.20
CA LEU A 27 -0.60 6.41 16.66
C LEU A 27 -0.41 7.85 17.14
N MET A 28 0.35 8.64 16.42
CA MET A 28 0.59 10.05 16.78
C MET A 28 -0.68 10.89 16.70
N GLN A 29 -1.67 10.46 15.91
CA GLN A 29 -2.97 11.11 15.82
C GLN A 29 -3.99 10.55 16.82
N GLY A 30 -3.55 9.67 17.71
CA GLY A 30 -4.43 9.09 18.73
C GLY A 30 -5.36 8.00 18.23
N LYS A 31 -5.05 7.39 17.07
CA LYS A 31 -5.89 6.34 16.49
C LYS A 31 -5.50 4.97 17.02
N GLU A 32 -6.47 4.04 16.99
CA GLU A 32 -6.18 2.62 17.13
C GLU A 32 -5.51 2.12 15.86
N VAL A 33 -4.42 1.38 15.99
CA VAL A 33 -3.60 0.96 14.84
C VAL A 33 -3.28 -0.53 14.94
N THR A 34 -3.42 -1.24 13.81
CA THR A 34 -2.90 -2.59 13.64
C THR A 34 -1.90 -2.59 12.49
N TRP A 35 -0.76 -3.24 12.69
CA TRP A 35 0.29 -3.40 11.70
C TRP A 35 0.63 -4.89 11.61
N MET A 36 0.39 -5.50 10.44
CA MET A 36 0.57 -6.94 10.24
C MET A 36 1.37 -7.21 8.97
N PRO A 37 2.66 -7.52 9.11
CA PRO A 37 3.48 -7.92 7.97
C PRO A 37 3.22 -9.38 7.59
N ALA A 38 3.39 -9.67 6.29
CA ALA A 38 3.36 -11.03 5.78
C ALA A 38 4.39 -11.19 4.66
N TYR A 39 5.03 -12.33 4.62
CA TYR A 39 6.02 -12.67 3.60
C TYR A 39 5.49 -13.84 2.76
N GLY A 40 5.76 -13.80 1.46
CA GLY A 40 5.48 -14.93 0.60
C GLY A 40 6.40 -16.11 0.90
N PRO A 41 6.07 -17.31 0.39
CA PRO A 41 6.88 -18.49 0.64
C PRO A 41 8.23 -18.49 -0.06
N GLU A 42 8.43 -17.65 -1.06
CA GLU A 42 9.68 -17.58 -1.81
C GLU A 42 10.75 -16.84 -1.01
N GLN A 43 11.94 -17.42 -0.94
CA GLN A 43 13.02 -16.81 -0.16
C GLN A 43 13.76 -15.71 -0.90
N ARG A 44 13.80 -15.74 -2.24
CA ARG A 44 14.44 -14.73 -3.06
C ARG A 44 13.45 -14.16 -4.06
N GLY A 45 13.40 -12.84 -4.13
CA GLY A 45 12.43 -12.16 -4.98
C GLY A 45 11.00 -12.42 -4.53
N GLY A 46 10.84 -12.89 -3.29
CA GLY A 46 9.54 -13.21 -2.74
C GLY A 46 8.70 -11.96 -2.49
N THR A 47 7.41 -12.15 -2.53
CA THR A 47 6.47 -11.07 -2.26
C THR A 47 6.38 -10.82 -0.76
N ALA A 48 6.19 -9.56 -0.40
CA ALA A 48 5.92 -9.16 0.96
C ALA A 48 4.73 -8.23 0.95
N ASN A 49 3.96 -8.25 2.03
CA ASN A 49 2.89 -7.28 2.18
C ASN A 49 2.73 -6.91 3.64
N VAL A 50 2.11 -5.76 3.87
CA VAL A 50 1.78 -5.30 5.21
C VAL A 50 0.37 -4.74 5.19
N THR A 51 -0.43 -5.17 6.15
CA THR A 51 -1.77 -4.63 6.38
C THR A 51 -1.68 -3.63 7.52
N VAL A 52 -2.21 -2.43 7.28
CA VAL A 52 -2.30 -1.38 8.30
C VAL A 52 -3.75 -0.99 8.44
N ILE A 53 -4.27 -1.04 9.65
CA ILE A 53 -5.63 -0.60 9.95
C ILE A 53 -5.53 0.61 10.87
N LEU A 54 -6.18 1.70 10.47
CA LEU A 54 -6.27 2.92 11.26
C LEU A 54 -7.74 3.14 11.62
N SER A 55 -8.04 3.31 12.90
CA SER A 55 -9.43 3.43 13.35
C SER A 55 -9.54 4.38 14.53
N ASP A 56 -10.66 5.08 14.63
CA ASP A 56 -10.99 5.87 15.81
C ASP A 56 -11.56 5.00 16.93
N GLU A 57 -11.92 3.76 16.64
CA GLU A 57 -12.49 2.81 17.58
C GLU A 57 -11.63 1.57 17.68
N PRO A 58 -11.75 0.77 18.76
CA PRO A 58 -11.02 -0.49 18.86
C PRO A 58 -11.23 -1.40 17.68
N ILE A 59 -10.15 -2.05 17.26
CA ILE A 59 -10.15 -2.93 16.09
C ILE A 59 -10.50 -4.35 16.53
N ALA A 60 -11.68 -4.84 16.10
CA ALA A 60 -12.17 -6.15 16.53
C ALA A 60 -11.45 -7.31 15.85
N SER A 61 -11.10 -7.17 14.56
CA SER A 61 -10.40 -8.21 13.81
C SER A 61 -9.43 -7.61 12.83
N PRO A 62 -8.14 -8.01 12.88
CA PRO A 62 -7.15 -7.54 11.90
C PRO A 62 -7.15 -8.36 10.60
N LEU A 63 -7.93 -9.43 10.51
CA LEU A 63 -7.96 -10.26 9.31
C LEU A 63 -8.97 -9.71 8.32
N LEU A 64 -8.49 -9.34 7.14
CA LEU A 64 -9.28 -8.68 6.13
C LEU A 64 -9.30 -9.47 4.83
N GLN A 65 -10.43 -9.47 4.16
CA GLN A 65 -10.56 -10.01 2.82
C GLN A 65 -10.55 -8.92 1.75
N LYS A 66 -11.03 -7.73 2.10
CA LYS A 66 -11.05 -6.58 1.20
C LYS A 66 -10.53 -5.35 1.92
N TYR A 67 -10.01 -4.40 1.14
CA TYR A 67 -9.31 -3.23 1.66
C TYR A 67 -9.89 -1.94 1.09
N ASP A 68 -9.83 -0.87 1.87
CA ASP A 68 -10.18 0.47 1.40
C ASP A 68 -9.14 1.01 0.43
N ILE A 69 -7.85 0.73 0.71
CA ILE A 69 -6.72 1.19 -0.10
C ILE A 69 -5.77 0.03 -0.33
N VAL A 70 -5.42 -0.21 -1.58
CA VAL A 70 -4.45 -1.21 -1.99
C VAL A 70 -3.32 -0.53 -2.73
N VAL A 71 -2.09 -0.72 -2.27
CA VAL A 71 -0.88 -0.23 -2.93
C VAL A 71 -0.11 -1.44 -3.44
N VAL A 72 0.09 -1.54 -4.76
CA VAL A 72 0.78 -2.66 -5.38
C VAL A 72 2.00 -2.17 -6.14
N LEU A 73 3.14 -2.78 -5.89
CA LEU A 73 4.43 -2.34 -6.38
C LEU A 73 5.09 -3.35 -7.33
N ASN A 74 4.42 -4.48 -7.59
CA ASN A 74 4.85 -5.45 -8.58
C ASN A 74 3.66 -6.19 -9.17
N GLN A 75 3.88 -6.92 -10.25
CA GLN A 75 2.81 -7.61 -10.96
C GLN A 75 2.15 -8.73 -10.14
N PRO A 76 2.90 -9.60 -9.43
CA PRO A 76 2.25 -10.62 -8.61
C PRO A 76 1.32 -10.03 -7.56
N SER A 77 1.68 -8.90 -6.96
CA SER A 77 0.83 -8.22 -5.99
C SER A 77 -0.41 -7.63 -6.63
N MET A 78 -0.28 -7.06 -7.83
CA MET A 78 -1.42 -6.58 -8.60
C MET A 78 -2.41 -7.72 -8.85
N ASP A 79 -1.91 -8.86 -9.34
CA ASP A 79 -2.74 -10.01 -9.66
C ASP A 79 -3.47 -10.56 -8.43
N LYS A 80 -2.82 -10.50 -7.27
CA LYS A 80 -3.39 -11.03 -6.03
C LYS A 80 -4.39 -10.07 -5.39
N PHE A 81 -4.12 -8.77 -5.40
CA PHE A 81 -4.85 -7.83 -4.57
C PHE A 81 -5.82 -6.91 -5.32
N GLU A 82 -5.76 -6.83 -6.63
CA GLU A 82 -6.68 -5.99 -7.39
C GLU A 82 -8.15 -6.34 -7.08
N SER A 83 -8.46 -7.63 -7.01
CA SER A 83 -9.83 -8.11 -6.72
C SER A 83 -10.25 -7.84 -5.28
N ARG A 84 -9.32 -7.47 -4.41
CA ARG A 84 -9.57 -7.27 -2.99
C ARG A 84 -9.79 -5.81 -2.61
N VAL A 85 -9.84 -4.91 -3.58
CA VAL A 85 -10.22 -3.52 -3.33
C VAL A 85 -11.74 -3.47 -3.19
N LYS A 86 -12.23 -2.83 -2.13
CA LYS A 86 -13.67 -2.62 -1.95
C LYS A 86 -14.22 -1.77 -3.09
N PRO A 87 -15.44 -2.01 -3.55
CA PRO A 87 -16.07 -1.13 -4.55
C PRO A 87 -16.01 0.33 -4.07
N GLY A 88 -15.58 1.22 -4.95
CA GLY A 88 -15.36 2.63 -4.58
C GLY A 88 -14.06 2.90 -3.86
N GLY A 89 -13.28 1.85 -3.58
CA GLY A 89 -11.98 2.00 -2.92
C GLY A 89 -10.89 2.54 -3.85
N ILE A 90 -9.66 2.50 -3.36
CA ILE A 90 -8.50 3.10 -4.04
C ILE A 90 -7.45 2.04 -4.32
N LEU A 91 -6.93 2.01 -5.55
CA LEU A 91 -5.78 1.21 -5.90
C LEU A 91 -4.69 2.13 -6.43
N ILE A 92 -3.50 2.03 -5.82
CA ILE A 92 -2.32 2.79 -6.21
C ILE A 92 -1.27 1.80 -6.72
N PHE A 93 -0.69 2.07 -7.89
CA PHE A 93 0.33 1.19 -8.44
C PHE A 93 1.49 1.97 -9.04
N ASP A 94 2.68 1.35 -8.99
CA ASP A 94 3.86 1.82 -9.72
C ASP A 94 3.90 1.05 -11.04
N PRO A 95 3.90 1.72 -12.20
CA PRO A 95 3.90 1.03 -13.49
C PRO A 95 5.19 0.28 -13.79
N ASN A 96 6.27 0.57 -13.06
CA ASN A 96 7.55 -0.09 -13.29
C ASN A 96 7.43 -1.58 -12.98
N GLY A 97 7.80 -2.43 -13.94
CA GLY A 97 7.71 -3.87 -13.80
C GLY A 97 6.31 -4.46 -13.94
N MET A 98 5.32 -3.63 -14.24
CA MET A 98 3.96 -4.11 -14.47
C MET A 98 3.80 -4.56 -15.92
N THR A 99 3.10 -5.68 -16.12
CA THR A 99 2.81 -6.22 -17.46
C THR A 99 1.42 -5.83 -17.95
N ARG A 100 0.58 -5.32 -17.04
CA ARG A 100 -0.75 -4.84 -17.38
C ARG A 100 -1.17 -3.72 -16.45
N VAL A 101 -2.19 -2.99 -16.85
CA VAL A 101 -2.83 -1.98 -15.99
C VAL A 101 -4.03 -2.60 -15.27
N PRO A 102 -4.49 -2.00 -14.16
CA PRO A 102 -5.71 -2.48 -13.50
C PRO A 102 -6.91 -2.44 -14.44
N GLU A 103 -7.75 -3.47 -14.36
CA GLU A 103 -8.90 -3.62 -15.24
C GLU A 103 -10.22 -3.23 -14.60
N ARG A 104 -10.28 -3.15 -13.28
CA ARG A 104 -11.51 -2.83 -12.56
C ARG A 104 -11.93 -1.39 -12.81
N LYS A 105 -13.24 -1.20 -13.00
CA LYS A 105 -13.83 0.12 -13.27
C LYS A 105 -14.65 0.67 -12.09
N ASP A 106 -14.86 -0.14 -11.07
CA ASP A 106 -15.65 0.22 -9.89
C ASP A 106 -14.78 0.78 -8.75
N ILE A 107 -13.50 1.03 -9.02
CA ILE A 107 -12.54 1.57 -8.05
C ILE A 107 -11.83 2.76 -8.63
N ASN A 108 -11.17 3.52 -7.75
CA ASN A 108 -10.34 4.67 -8.15
C ASN A 108 -8.89 4.20 -8.28
N VAL A 109 -8.32 4.35 -9.47
CA VAL A 109 -6.97 3.87 -9.79
C VAL A 109 -6.04 5.05 -9.97
N TYR A 110 -4.89 5.01 -9.28
CA TYR A 110 -3.87 6.05 -9.36
C TYR A 110 -2.52 5.43 -9.71
N ARG A 111 -1.87 6.01 -10.70
CA ARG A 111 -0.55 5.58 -11.18
C ARG A 111 0.51 6.49 -10.57
N ILE A 112 1.47 5.90 -9.86
CA ILE A 112 2.57 6.65 -9.25
C ILE A 112 3.89 6.05 -9.76
N PRO A 113 4.59 6.72 -10.70
CA PRO A 113 5.85 6.19 -11.26
C PRO A 113 7.01 6.44 -10.30
N ALA A 114 6.93 5.87 -9.10
CA ALA A 114 7.89 6.14 -8.03
C ALA A 114 9.28 5.62 -8.35
N THR A 115 9.40 4.44 -8.96
CA THR A 115 10.70 3.87 -9.34
C THR A 115 11.41 4.76 -10.36
N ASP A 116 10.70 5.15 -11.42
CA ASP A 116 11.28 5.97 -12.47
C ASP A 116 11.65 7.36 -11.96
N THR A 117 10.79 7.94 -11.11
CA THR A 117 11.03 9.26 -10.54
C THR A 117 12.26 9.25 -9.62
N ALA A 118 12.37 8.24 -8.76
CA ALA A 118 13.51 8.11 -7.87
C ALA A 118 14.82 7.92 -8.66
N ALA A 119 14.79 7.12 -9.72
CA ALA A 119 15.93 6.90 -10.59
C ALA A 119 16.35 8.18 -11.33
N ALA A 120 15.38 8.95 -11.83
CA ALA A 120 15.64 10.21 -12.52
C ALA A 120 16.32 11.23 -11.60
N LEU A 121 16.02 11.20 -10.31
CA LEU A 121 16.67 12.06 -9.32
C LEU A 121 17.98 11.50 -8.80
N GLY A 122 18.43 10.33 -9.29
CA GLY A 122 19.63 9.68 -8.82
C GLY A 122 19.55 9.14 -7.39
N GLN A 123 18.36 8.95 -6.87
CA GLN A 123 18.11 8.54 -5.49
C GLN A 123 17.12 7.40 -5.41
N SER A 124 17.49 6.25 -5.96
CA SER A 124 16.60 5.08 -5.99
C SER A 124 16.13 4.64 -4.60
N LYS A 125 16.86 5.00 -3.54
CA LYS A 125 16.49 4.67 -2.17
C LYS A 125 15.32 5.50 -1.64
N THR A 126 14.91 6.56 -2.34
CA THR A 126 13.76 7.38 -1.92
C THR A 126 12.44 6.90 -2.53
N PHE A 127 12.45 5.79 -3.23
CA PHE A 127 11.28 5.21 -3.88
C PHE A 127 10.05 5.13 -2.95
N ASN A 128 10.25 4.63 -1.72
CA ASN A 128 9.16 4.48 -0.77
C ASN A 128 8.56 5.82 -0.34
N MET A 129 9.35 6.88 -0.33
CA MET A 129 8.84 8.22 0.02
C MET A 129 7.89 8.74 -1.06
N PHE A 130 8.18 8.48 -2.33
CA PHE A 130 7.27 8.86 -3.42
C PHE A 130 5.95 8.10 -3.33
N VAL A 131 6.00 6.81 -3.00
CA VAL A 131 4.78 6.00 -2.84
C VAL A 131 3.94 6.54 -1.70
N LEU A 132 4.56 6.79 -0.54
CA LEU A 132 3.84 7.35 0.61
C LEU A 132 3.27 8.73 0.33
N GLY A 133 4.04 9.59 -0.34
CA GLY A 133 3.56 10.91 -0.74
C GLY A 133 2.34 10.84 -1.64
N GLY A 134 2.35 9.91 -2.59
CA GLY A 134 1.20 9.66 -3.45
C GLY A 134 -0.02 9.19 -2.67
N LEU A 135 0.18 8.24 -1.75
CA LEU A 135 -0.88 7.74 -0.88
C LEU A 135 -1.50 8.87 -0.05
N LEU A 136 -0.67 9.71 0.56
CA LEU A 136 -1.13 10.82 1.38
C LEU A 136 -1.90 11.85 0.55
N LYS A 137 -1.46 12.11 -0.67
CA LYS A 137 -2.13 13.04 -1.57
C LYS A 137 -3.51 12.54 -1.98
N VAL A 138 -3.63 11.25 -2.23
CA VAL A 138 -4.88 10.63 -2.68
C VAL A 138 -5.88 10.52 -1.53
N ASP A 139 -5.41 10.27 -0.31
CA ASP A 139 -6.27 10.01 0.84
C ASP A 139 -6.03 11.01 1.98
N ARG A 140 -6.14 12.29 1.68
CA ARG A 140 -5.90 13.37 2.65
C ARG A 140 -6.76 13.25 3.90
N LYS A 141 -8.00 12.82 3.76
CA LYS A 141 -8.97 12.81 4.87
C LYS A 141 -8.63 11.78 5.94
N SER A 142 -7.84 10.77 5.59
CA SER A 142 -7.61 9.63 6.47
C SER A 142 -6.30 9.72 7.23
N VAL A 143 -5.28 10.38 6.68
CA VAL A 143 -3.92 10.26 7.17
C VAL A 143 -3.32 11.60 7.57
N VAL A 144 -3.94 12.68 7.16
CA VAL A 144 -3.44 14.03 7.49
C VAL A 144 -4.36 14.75 8.45
#